data_9644ee91f19f706ab8c4fc5e888a5933
#
_entry.id   9644ee91f19f706ab8c4fc5e888a5933
#
_cell.length_a   1.000
_cell.length_b   1.000
_cell.length_c   1.000
_cell.angle_alpha   90.00
_cell.angle_beta   90.00
_cell.angle_gamma   90.00
#
_symmetry.space_group_name_H-M   'P 1'
#
loop_
_entity.id
_entity.type
_entity.pdbx_description
1 polymer ?
#
loop_
_entity_poly.entity_id
_entity_poly.type
_entity_poly.pdbx_seq_one_letter_code
_entity_poly.pdbx_strand_id
1 'polypeptide(L)'
;MLLEALRPPGLFTRPAEPEDRDFQRALFLSARPHLQSLPLPGAALAQLLDQQYDFQQADYQRRFAGAPRLIVQERGVPIGALTVHDNGADLHIVDIVITPAVRGQGYGAALLRWVQGSAAVLGRRVTLSVEAANHGAQRLYARLGFAS
;
A
#
# COMPACT_ATOMS: atom_id res chain seq x y z
N MET A 1 -11.08 -8.48 3.17
CA MET A 1 -10.64 -9.75 2.53
C MET A 1 -10.72 -9.64 1.02
N LEU A 2 -9.67 -10.09 0.33
CA LEU A 2 -9.64 -10.05 -1.13
C LEU A 2 -9.99 -11.43 -1.69
N LEU A 3 -10.88 -11.46 -2.70
CA LEU A 3 -11.34 -12.71 -3.29
C LEU A 3 -10.39 -13.15 -4.39
N GLU A 4 -9.84 -14.35 -4.25
CA GLU A 4 -8.87 -14.91 -5.19
C GLU A 4 -9.44 -15.00 -6.61
N ALA A 5 -10.73 -15.31 -6.74
CA ALA A 5 -11.39 -15.41 -8.04
C ALA A 5 -11.39 -14.10 -8.84
N LEU A 6 -11.25 -12.95 -8.16
CA LEU A 6 -11.25 -11.63 -8.78
C LEU A 6 -9.84 -11.03 -8.90
N ARG A 7 -8.81 -11.78 -8.52
CA ARG A 7 -7.43 -11.32 -8.58
C ARG A 7 -7.06 -10.94 -10.02
N PRO A 8 -6.40 -9.78 -10.23
CA PRO A 8 -5.97 -9.37 -11.57
C PRO A 8 -5.05 -10.41 -12.22
N PRO A 9 -5.23 -10.71 -13.49
CA PRO A 9 -4.34 -11.66 -14.18
C PRO A 9 -2.88 -11.23 -14.11
N GLY A 10 -2.00 -12.18 -13.78
CA GLY A 10 -0.56 -11.93 -13.71
C GLY A 10 -0.07 -11.31 -12.42
N LEU A 11 -0.97 -10.84 -11.53
CA LEU A 11 -0.60 -10.32 -10.22
C LEU A 11 -0.85 -11.37 -9.14
N PHE A 12 0.10 -11.49 -8.23
CA PHE A 12 0.01 -12.41 -7.11
C PHE A 12 0.34 -11.66 -5.83
N THR A 13 -0.22 -12.12 -4.71
CA THR A 13 0.07 -11.53 -3.41
C THR A 13 0.51 -12.62 -2.44
N ARG A 14 1.38 -12.24 -1.51
CA ARG A 14 1.78 -13.09 -0.40
C ARG A 14 1.97 -12.23 0.85
N PRO A 15 1.86 -12.82 2.05
CA PRO A 15 2.16 -12.08 3.27
C PRO A 15 3.61 -11.57 3.26
N ALA A 16 3.80 -10.37 3.79
CA ALA A 16 5.14 -9.81 3.95
C ALA A 16 5.93 -10.61 5.00
N GLU A 17 7.22 -10.80 4.75
CA GLU A 17 8.14 -11.51 5.62
C GLU A 17 9.29 -10.59 6.03
N PRO A 18 10.08 -10.94 7.07
CA PRO A 18 11.21 -10.09 7.50
C PRO A 18 12.19 -9.77 6.37
N GLU A 19 12.37 -10.69 5.42
CA GLU A 19 13.24 -10.51 4.25
C GLU A 19 12.77 -9.39 3.32
N ASP A 20 11.50 -8.99 3.41
CA ASP A 20 10.93 -7.93 2.58
C ASP A 20 11.20 -6.52 3.12
N ARG A 21 11.91 -6.39 4.26
CA ARG A 21 12.10 -5.10 4.92
C ARG A 21 12.70 -4.04 4.01
N ASP A 22 13.76 -4.36 3.29
CA ASP A 22 14.42 -3.39 2.41
C ASP A 22 13.50 -2.92 1.29
N PHE A 23 12.78 -3.85 0.68
CA PHE A 23 11.80 -3.51 -0.34
C PHE A 23 10.68 -2.62 0.21
N GLN A 24 10.12 -2.97 1.36
CA GLN A 24 9.04 -2.19 1.97
C GLN A 24 9.52 -0.80 2.40
N ARG A 25 10.75 -0.70 2.93
CA ARG A 25 11.33 0.59 3.30
C ARG A 25 11.50 1.47 2.06
N ALA A 26 11.98 0.90 0.96
CA ALA A 26 12.10 1.64 -0.30
C ALA A 26 10.74 2.13 -0.81
N LEU A 27 9.70 1.33 -0.70
CA LEU A 27 8.33 1.74 -1.04
C LEU A 27 7.87 2.91 -0.17
N PHE A 28 8.08 2.81 1.14
CA PHE A 28 7.71 3.87 2.09
C PHE A 28 8.37 5.20 1.70
N LEU A 29 9.67 5.17 1.43
CA LEU A 29 10.43 6.37 1.07
C LEU A 29 10.01 6.92 -0.29
N SER A 30 9.68 6.06 -1.25
CA SER A 30 9.25 6.49 -2.59
C SER A 30 7.96 7.29 -2.57
N ALA A 31 7.12 7.07 -1.57
CA ALA A 31 5.87 7.81 -1.38
C ALA A 31 6.08 9.10 -0.56
N ARG A 32 7.28 9.33 -0.03
CA ARG A 32 7.61 10.46 0.86
C ARG A 32 8.93 11.12 0.48
N PRO A 33 9.01 11.66 -0.75
CA PRO A 33 10.29 12.23 -1.21
C PRO A 33 10.77 13.40 -0.33
N HIS A 34 9.85 14.09 0.35
CA HIS A 34 10.21 15.19 1.24
C HIS A 34 11.09 14.74 2.41
N LEU A 35 10.99 13.49 2.87
CA LEU A 35 11.84 12.98 3.93
C LEU A 35 13.29 12.83 3.48
N GLN A 36 13.51 12.45 2.23
CA GLN A 36 14.86 12.23 1.69
C GLN A 36 15.60 13.53 1.43
N SER A 37 14.88 14.65 1.33
CA SER A 37 15.47 15.96 1.07
C SER A 37 15.71 16.79 2.33
N LEU A 38 15.54 16.21 3.52
CA LEU A 38 15.78 16.91 4.77
C LEU A 38 17.27 17.26 4.90
N PRO A 39 17.60 18.47 5.45
CA PRO A 39 18.98 18.94 5.53
C PRO A 39 19.72 18.33 6.72
N LEU A 40 19.97 17.02 6.67
CA LEU A 40 20.66 16.27 7.72
C LEU A 40 21.87 15.54 7.15
N PRO A 41 22.93 15.34 7.95
CA PRO A 41 24.04 14.47 7.56
C PRO A 41 23.55 13.06 7.20
N GLY A 42 24.26 12.39 6.28
CA GLY A 42 23.82 11.10 5.74
C GLY A 42 23.47 10.05 6.80
N ALA A 43 24.30 9.90 7.84
CA ALA A 43 24.02 8.92 8.90
C ALA A 43 22.79 9.29 9.72
N ALA A 44 22.63 10.57 10.05
CA ALA A 44 21.46 11.06 10.80
C ALA A 44 20.20 10.94 9.97
N LEU A 45 20.26 11.22 8.67
CA LEU A 45 19.14 11.07 7.77
C LEU A 45 18.70 9.62 7.67
N ALA A 46 19.64 8.68 7.47
CA ALA A 46 19.33 7.26 7.39
C ALA A 46 18.66 6.76 8.67
N GLN A 47 19.13 7.18 9.83
CA GLN A 47 18.53 6.81 11.11
C GLN A 47 17.10 7.36 11.23
N LEU A 48 16.88 8.60 10.85
CA LEU A 48 15.54 9.19 10.87
C LEU A 48 14.59 8.44 9.94
N LEU A 49 15.02 8.11 8.73
CA LEU A 49 14.20 7.39 7.76
C LEU A 49 13.80 6.01 8.28
N ASP A 50 14.73 5.29 8.91
CA ASP A 50 14.43 4.00 9.53
C ASP A 50 13.41 4.14 10.66
N GLN A 51 13.56 5.17 11.51
CA GLN A 51 12.62 5.42 12.61
C GLN A 51 11.22 5.75 12.09
N GLN A 52 11.12 6.54 11.04
CA GLN A 52 9.82 6.89 10.44
C GLN A 52 9.14 5.67 9.86
N TYR A 53 9.89 4.81 9.17
CA TYR A 53 9.35 3.57 8.63
C TYR A 53 8.85 2.64 9.75
N ASP A 54 9.67 2.40 10.77
CA ASP A 54 9.30 1.54 11.89
C ASP A 54 8.09 2.08 12.65
N PHE A 55 8.02 3.40 12.82
CA PHE A 55 6.88 4.05 13.48
C PHE A 55 5.58 3.81 12.69
N GLN A 56 5.62 3.95 11.36
CA GLN A 56 4.44 3.72 10.54
C GLN A 56 3.99 2.25 10.63
N GLN A 57 4.92 1.31 10.58
CA GLN A 57 4.57 -0.11 10.67
C GLN A 57 3.92 -0.44 12.01
N ALA A 58 4.46 0.08 13.09
CA ALA A 58 3.90 -0.11 14.43
C ALA A 58 2.51 0.55 14.55
N ASP A 59 2.35 1.74 13.98
CA ASP A 59 1.06 2.46 13.99
C ASP A 59 -0.03 1.67 13.26
N TYR A 60 0.28 1.14 12.07
CA TYR A 60 -0.66 0.36 11.30
C TYR A 60 -1.05 -0.93 12.03
N GLN A 61 -0.10 -1.63 12.65
CA GLN A 61 -0.39 -2.84 13.42
C GLN A 61 -1.29 -2.54 14.61
N ARG A 62 -1.12 -1.40 15.26
CA ARG A 62 -1.94 -0.99 16.38
C ARG A 62 -3.35 -0.60 15.95
N ARG A 63 -3.48 0.19 14.88
CA ARG A 63 -4.77 0.71 14.42
C ARG A 63 -5.59 -0.29 13.63
N PHE A 64 -4.93 -1.21 12.92
CA PHE A 64 -5.57 -2.16 12.02
C PHE A 64 -5.09 -3.58 12.34
N ALA A 65 -5.25 -3.96 13.60
CA ALA A 65 -4.83 -5.27 14.08
C ALA A 65 -5.46 -6.39 13.25
N GLY A 66 -4.63 -7.36 12.84
CA GLY A 66 -5.08 -8.49 12.04
C GLY A 66 -5.13 -8.24 10.54
N ALA A 67 -4.92 -7.00 10.06
CA ALA A 67 -4.83 -6.74 8.63
C ALA A 67 -3.47 -7.19 8.10
N PRO A 68 -3.41 -8.15 7.16
CA PRO A 68 -2.12 -8.64 6.65
C PRO A 68 -1.50 -7.61 5.72
N ARG A 69 -0.20 -7.43 5.84
CA ARG A 69 0.60 -6.70 4.86
C ARG A 69 0.92 -7.66 3.71
N LEU A 70 0.48 -7.34 2.50
CA LEU A 70 0.68 -8.18 1.33
C LEU A 70 1.74 -7.57 0.41
N ILE A 71 2.68 -8.40 -0.02
CA ILE A 71 3.61 -8.04 -1.10
C ILE A 71 2.95 -8.42 -2.40
N VAL A 72 2.89 -7.47 -3.35
CA VAL A 72 2.35 -7.69 -4.68
C VAL A 72 3.48 -8.05 -5.63
N GLN A 73 3.33 -9.13 -6.36
CA GLN A 73 4.35 -9.64 -7.29
C GLN A 73 3.79 -9.79 -8.69
N GLU A 74 4.64 -9.54 -9.68
CA GLU A 74 4.40 -9.90 -11.07
C GLU A 74 5.58 -10.76 -11.54
N ARG A 75 5.29 -11.96 -12.06
CA ARG A 75 6.33 -12.90 -12.51
C ARG A 75 7.39 -13.16 -11.41
N GLY A 76 6.95 -13.27 -10.17
CA GLY A 76 7.83 -13.51 -9.05
C GLY A 76 8.62 -12.31 -8.56
N VAL A 77 8.45 -11.13 -9.17
CA VAL A 77 9.17 -9.91 -8.81
C VAL A 77 8.25 -9.02 -7.98
N PRO A 78 8.66 -8.59 -6.78
CA PRO A 78 7.90 -7.64 -6.00
C PRO A 78 7.75 -6.30 -6.72
N ILE A 79 6.52 -5.82 -6.86
CA ILE A 79 6.22 -4.55 -7.52
C ILE A 79 5.47 -3.57 -6.62
N GLY A 80 5.02 -4.01 -5.46
CA GLY A 80 4.28 -3.14 -4.55
C GLY A 80 3.87 -3.83 -3.28
N ALA A 81 3.08 -3.13 -2.49
CA ALA A 81 2.51 -3.66 -1.27
C ALA A 81 1.10 -3.12 -1.06
N LEU A 82 0.28 -3.91 -0.38
CA LEU A 82 -1.13 -3.61 -0.16
C LEU A 82 -1.53 -4.08 1.23
N THR A 83 -2.23 -3.22 1.98
CA THR A 83 -2.86 -3.61 3.25
C THR A 83 -4.33 -3.24 3.20
N VAL A 84 -5.21 -4.21 3.39
CA VAL A 84 -6.65 -4.01 3.46
C VAL A 84 -7.16 -4.58 4.78
N HIS A 85 -7.94 -3.78 5.49
CA HIS A 85 -8.55 -4.17 6.76
C HIS A 85 -10.05 -4.38 6.56
N ASP A 86 -10.53 -5.58 6.86
CA ASP A 86 -11.97 -5.89 6.88
C ASP A 86 -12.48 -5.69 8.31
N ASN A 87 -13.30 -4.66 8.52
CA ASN A 87 -13.87 -4.37 9.84
C ASN A 87 -15.30 -4.89 10.00
N GLY A 88 -15.77 -5.71 9.06
CA GLY A 88 -17.13 -6.27 9.08
C GLY A 88 -18.17 -5.44 8.33
N ALA A 89 -17.93 -4.16 8.15
CA ALA A 89 -18.79 -3.24 7.40
C ALA A 89 -18.11 -2.74 6.13
N ASP A 90 -16.81 -2.46 6.22
CA ASP A 90 -16.00 -1.89 5.16
C ASP A 90 -14.77 -2.74 4.88
N LEU A 91 -14.31 -2.72 3.64
CA LEU A 91 -12.92 -3.02 3.31
C LEU A 91 -12.17 -1.68 3.30
N HIS A 92 -11.32 -1.48 4.27
CA HIS A 92 -10.54 -0.25 4.40
C HIS A 92 -9.15 -0.46 3.83
N ILE A 93 -8.80 0.32 2.80
CA ILE A 93 -7.46 0.31 2.24
C ILE A 93 -6.58 1.16 3.13
N VAL A 94 -5.74 0.49 3.91
CA VAL A 94 -4.80 1.15 4.84
C VAL A 94 -3.66 1.78 4.05
N ASP A 95 -3.14 1.04 3.08
CA ASP A 95 -2.00 1.47 2.29
C ASP A 95 -1.93 0.70 0.98
N ILE A 96 -1.53 1.39 -0.08
CA ILE A 96 -1.26 0.79 -1.40
C ILE A 96 -0.11 1.56 -2.03
N VAL A 97 0.96 0.88 -2.36
CA VAL A 97 2.16 1.51 -2.93
C VAL A 97 2.69 0.63 -4.05
N ILE A 98 2.98 1.23 -5.20
CA ILE A 98 3.64 0.59 -6.33
C ILE A 98 5.04 1.16 -6.46
N THR A 99 6.03 0.29 -6.70
CA THR A 99 7.41 0.75 -6.90
C THR A 99 7.51 1.71 -8.08
N PRO A 100 8.35 2.77 -7.98
CA PRO A 100 8.46 3.76 -9.05
C PRO A 100 8.79 3.19 -10.41
N ALA A 101 9.56 2.09 -10.46
CA ALA A 101 10.01 1.48 -11.72
C ALA A 101 8.85 1.05 -12.63
N VAL A 102 7.68 0.75 -12.08
CA VAL A 102 6.53 0.25 -12.85
C VAL A 102 5.28 1.10 -12.69
N ARG A 103 5.42 2.32 -12.17
CA ARG A 103 4.29 3.26 -12.08
C ARG A 103 3.82 3.66 -13.48
N GLY A 104 2.54 4.01 -13.58
CA GLY A 104 1.92 4.41 -14.83
C GLY A 104 1.54 3.25 -15.74
N GLN A 105 1.68 2.00 -15.29
CA GLN A 105 1.33 0.81 -16.06
C GLN A 105 -0.01 0.18 -15.66
N GLY A 106 -0.76 0.84 -14.77
CA GLY A 106 -2.11 0.40 -14.40
C GLY A 106 -2.18 -0.58 -13.24
N TYR A 107 -1.08 -0.89 -12.57
CA TYR A 107 -1.09 -1.85 -11.45
C TYR A 107 -1.91 -1.36 -10.26
N GLY A 108 -1.76 -0.08 -9.89
CA GLY A 108 -2.53 0.49 -8.79
C GLY A 108 -4.03 0.44 -9.06
N ALA A 109 -4.44 0.80 -10.29
CA ALA A 109 -5.84 0.75 -10.69
C ALA A 109 -6.38 -0.70 -10.66
N ALA A 110 -5.58 -1.67 -11.11
CA ALA A 110 -5.97 -3.08 -11.08
C ALA A 110 -6.20 -3.57 -9.66
N LEU A 111 -5.31 -3.22 -8.73
CA LEU A 111 -5.45 -3.57 -7.32
C LEU A 111 -6.69 -2.93 -6.69
N LEU A 112 -6.95 -1.65 -6.98
CA LEU A 112 -8.12 -0.96 -6.47
C LEU A 112 -9.42 -1.59 -6.98
N ARG A 113 -9.46 -1.98 -8.25
CA ARG A 113 -10.63 -2.69 -8.81
C ARG A 113 -10.82 -4.04 -8.16
N TRP A 114 -9.75 -4.73 -7.81
CA TRP A 114 -9.82 -6.00 -7.08
C TRP A 114 -10.46 -5.80 -5.70
N VAL A 115 -10.06 -4.76 -4.99
CA VAL A 115 -10.68 -4.42 -3.69
C VAL A 115 -12.16 -4.06 -3.89
N GLN A 116 -12.49 -3.24 -4.88
CA GLN A 116 -13.88 -2.86 -5.17
C GLN A 116 -14.74 -4.07 -5.50
N GLY A 117 -14.26 -4.96 -6.36
CA GLY A 117 -15.00 -6.17 -6.74
C GLY A 117 -15.20 -7.11 -5.56
N SER A 118 -14.16 -7.30 -4.75
CA SER A 118 -14.25 -8.13 -3.54
C SER A 118 -15.26 -7.55 -2.55
N ALA A 119 -15.23 -6.24 -2.35
CA ALA A 119 -16.17 -5.56 -1.46
C ALA A 119 -17.62 -5.73 -1.95
N ALA A 120 -17.85 -5.58 -3.25
CA ALA A 120 -19.20 -5.74 -3.82
C ALA A 120 -19.74 -7.14 -3.56
N VAL A 121 -18.94 -8.18 -3.75
CA VAL A 121 -19.35 -9.56 -3.50
C VAL A 121 -19.63 -9.80 -2.01
N LEU A 122 -18.82 -9.22 -1.13
CA LEU A 122 -18.92 -9.41 0.31
C LEU A 122 -19.96 -8.51 0.98
N GLY A 123 -20.57 -7.58 0.23
CA GLY A 123 -21.50 -6.61 0.81
C GLY A 123 -20.81 -5.57 1.68
N ARG A 124 -19.56 -5.23 1.37
CA ARG A 124 -18.76 -4.21 2.08
C ARG A 124 -18.71 -2.93 1.28
N ARG A 125 -18.58 -1.80 1.98
CA ARG A 125 -18.18 -0.53 1.36
C ARG A 125 -16.66 -0.49 1.29
N VAL A 126 -16.10 0.33 0.42
CA VAL A 126 -14.66 0.56 0.37
C VAL A 126 -14.36 1.95 0.91
N THR A 127 -13.44 2.00 1.87
CA THR A 127 -12.90 3.24 2.40
C THR A 127 -11.38 3.21 2.25
N LEU A 128 -10.74 4.35 2.36
CA LEU A 128 -9.28 4.38 2.25
C LEU A 128 -8.66 5.52 3.06
N SER A 129 -7.44 5.27 3.52
CA SER A 129 -6.58 6.27 4.12
C SER A 129 -5.59 6.75 3.06
N VAL A 130 -5.52 8.07 2.84
CA VAL A 130 -4.59 8.66 1.88
C VAL A 130 -3.84 9.78 2.58
N GLU A 131 -2.51 9.73 2.55
CA GLU A 131 -1.71 10.84 3.06
C GLU A 131 -1.82 12.04 2.13
N ALA A 132 -1.94 13.22 2.73
CA ALA A 132 -2.14 14.47 2.00
C ALA A 132 -1.01 14.76 1.00
N ALA A 133 0.21 14.29 1.29
CA ALA A 133 1.36 14.51 0.42
C ALA A 133 1.34 13.65 -0.85
N ASN A 134 0.52 12.62 -0.92
CA ASN A 134 0.47 11.69 -2.05
C ASN A 134 -0.59 12.11 -3.06
N HIS A 135 -0.36 13.23 -3.75
CA HIS A 135 -1.33 13.81 -4.68
C HIS A 135 -1.62 12.93 -5.90
N GLY A 136 -0.62 12.17 -6.38
CA GLY A 136 -0.81 11.27 -7.51
C GLY A 136 -1.79 10.14 -7.20
N ALA A 137 -1.65 9.55 -6.03
CA ALA A 137 -2.57 8.52 -5.57
C ALA A 137 -3.97 9.08 -5.33
N GLN A 138 -4.07 10.28 -4.76
CA GLN A 138 -5.36 10.94 -4.55
C GLN A 138 -6.11 11.15 -5.86
N ARG A 139 -5.41 11.58 -6.91
CA ARG A 139 -6.03 11.74 -8.23
C ARG A 139 -6.52 10.40 -8.79
N LEU A 140 -5.75 9.34 -8.62
CA LEU A 140 -6.16 8.00 -9.05
C LEU A 140 -7.41 7.54 -8.32
N TYR A 141 -7.44 7.72 -7.01
CA TYR A 141 -8.58 7.32 -6.18
C TYR A 141 -9.84 8.07 -6.57
N ALA A 142 -9.75 9.39 -6.77
CA ALA A 142 -10.87 10.21 -7.19
C ALA A 142 -11.42 9.74 -8.55
N ARG A 143 -10.54 9.42 -9.49
CA ARG A 143 -10.91 8.93 -10.82
C ARG A 143 -11.66 7.61 -10.77
N LEU A 144 -11.37 6.76 -9.78
CA LEU A 144 -12.01 5.46 -9.59
C LEU A 144 -13.23 5.52 -8.67
N GLY A 145 -13.63 6.71 -8.21
CA GLY A 145 -14.81 6.89 -7.39
C GLY A 145 -14.64 6.64 -5.91
N PHE A 146 -13.39 6.60 -5.41
CA PHE A 146 -13.15 6.46 -3.98
C PHE A 146 -13.31 7.79 -3.26
N ALA A 147 -13.93 7.74 -2.08
CA ALA A 147 -13.95 8.85 -1.13
C ALA A 147 -12.77 8.72 -0.17
N SER A 148 -12.10 9.82 0.10
CA SER A 148 -11.01 9.86 1.08
C SER A 148 -11.54 10.07 2.50
#